data_5cf1eae834ab3fd38c16b98ccd6f2645
#
_entry.id   5cf1eae834ab3fd38c16b98ccd6f2645
#
_cell.length_a   1.000
_cell.length_b   1.000
_cell.length_c   1.000
_cell.angle_alpha   90.00
_cell.angle_beta   90.00
_cell.angle_gamma   90.00
#
_symmetry.space_group_name_H-M   'P 1'
#
loop_
_entity.id
_entity.type
_entity.pdbx_description
1 polymer ?
#
loop_
_entity_poly.entity_id
_entity_poly.type
_entity_poly.pdbx_seq_one_letter_code
_entity_poly.pdbx_strand_id
1 'polypeptide(L)'
;MRAHLLSQLAKSQNAAVAPTVALSLFGLIAVGGIAFDYARMATMDTELQAAADQAALAAASQLDGKTGTCERAARAAVNLVANNTLFANEAGGNISITVPLEITCDATGNVKFWQNKTKTTAATTDANAKFVEVAVNNRQAFF
;
A
#
# COMPACT_ATOMS: atom_id res chain seq x y z
N MET A 1 28.76 53.94 11.31
CA MET A 1 27.59 53.62 12.16
C MET A 1 27.10 52.20 12.05
N ARG A 2 27.01 51.59 10.84
CA ARG A 2 26.50 50.20 10.68
C ARG A 2 27.39 49.10 11.25
N ALA A 3 28.72 49.27 11.22
CA ALA A 3 29.65 48.27 11.74
C ALA A 3 29.60 48.11 13.29
N HIS A 4 29.30 49.21 13.98
CA HIS A 4 29.23 49.19 15.47
C HIS A 4 27.96 48.50 15.98
N LEU A 5 26.86 48.58 15.24
CA LEU A 5 25.62 47.88 15.58
C LEU A 5 25.73 46.37 15.39
N LEU A 6 26.41 45.93 14.35
CA LEU A 6 26.65 44.51 14.10
C LEU A 6 27.57 43.88 15.14
N SER A 7 28.58 44.61 15.63
CA SER A 7 29.47 44.12 16.68
C SER A 7 28.80 44.05 18.05
N GLN A 8 27.84 44.92 18.36
CA GLN A 8 27.06 44.87 19.59
C GLN A 8 26.02 43.72 19.55
N LEU A 9 25.42 43.45 18.41
CA LEU A 9 24.52 42.31 18.23
C LEU A 9 25.25 40.98 18.41
N ALA A 10 26.50 40.87 17.90
CA ALA A 10 27.31 39.66 18.08
C ALA A 10 27.81 39.43 19.52
N LYS A 11 27.83 40.46 20.37
CA LYS A 11 28.26 40.37 21.79
C LYS A 11 27.10 40.18 22.78
N SER A 12 25.86 40.38 22.36
CA SER A 12 24.73 40.19 23.28
C SER A 12 24.35 38.71 23.32
N GLN A 13 24.51 38.07 24.47
CA GLN A 13 24.12 36.66 24.66
C GLN A 13 22.61 36.45 24.44
N ASN A 14 21.81 37.47 24.68
CA ASN A 14 20.37 37.44 24.44
C ASN A 14 20.03 37.39 22.91
N ALA A 15 20.90 37.88 22.02
CA ALA A 15 20.71 37.82 20.60
C ALA A 15 21.05 36.41 20.00
N ALA A 16 21.82 35.60 20.75
CA ALA A 16 22.18 34.25 20.31
C ALA A 16 21.03 33.23 20.49
N VAL A 17 20.07 33.49 21.35
CA VAL A 17 18.93 32.62 21.59
C VAL A 17 17.97 32.57 20.41
N ALA A 18 17.72 33.70 19.73
CA ALA A 18 16.81 33.74 18.59
C ALA A 18 17.23 32.85 17.42
N PRO A 19 18.50 32.87 16.93
CA PRO A 19 18.92 31.97 15.87
C PRO A 19 18.95 30.50 16.31
N THR A 20 19.29 30.18 17.57
CA THR A 20 19.23 28.79 18.04
C THR A 20 17.80 28.26 18.08
N VAL A 21 16.85 29.06 18.56
CA VAL A 21 15.43 28.70 18.55
C VAL A 21 14.92 28.53 17.11
N ALA A 22 15.28 29.44 16.19
CA ALA A 22 14.87 29.35 14.79
C ALA A 22 15.40 28.07 14.12
N LEU A 23 16.68 27.71 14.34
CA LEU A 23 17.28 26.48 13.82
C LEU A 23 16.64 25.22 14.41
N SER A 24 16.34 25.24 15.72
CA SER A 24 15.66 24.14 16.40
C SER A 24 14.24 23.93 15.86
N LEU A 25 13.52 25.03 15.62
CA LEU A 25 12.17 24.99 15.07
C LEU A 25 12.18 24.42 13.64
N PHE A 26 13.13 24.87 12.83
CA PHE A 26 13.32 24.34 11.48
C PHE A 26 13.63 22.82 11.48
N GLY A 27 14.52 22.39 12.38
CA GLY A 27 14.82 20.97 12.57
C GLY A 27 13.59 20.15 13.00
N LEU A 28 12.79 20.67 13.94
CA LEU A 28 11.56 20.01 14.38
C LEU A 28 10.51 19.88 13.25
N ILE A 29 10.35 20.91 12.45
CA ILE A 29 9.41 20.87 11.29
C ILE A 29 9.88 19.84 10.26
N ALA A 30 11.18 19.80 9.97
CA ALA A 30 11.73 18.83 9.02
C ALA A 30 11.54 17.38 9.51
N VAL A 31 11.86 17.10 10.77
CA VAL A 31 11.67 15.76 11.37
C VAL A 31 10.17 15.41 11.42
N GLY A 32 9.31 16.36 11.80
CA GLY A 32 7.86 16.17 11.82
C GLY A 32 7.29 15.84 10.45
N GLY A 33 7.76 16.50 9.39
CA GLY A 33 7.38 16.21 8.01
C GLY A 33 7.71 14.78 7.60
N ILE A 34 8.96 14.36 7.84
CA ILE A 34 9.41 12.99 7.52
C ILE A 34 8.61 11.94 8.31
N ALA A 35 8.34 12.21 9.60
CA ALA A 35 7.57 11.30 10.44
C ALA A 35 6.13 11.15 9.93
N PHE A 36 5.52 12.24 9.47
CA PHE A 36 4.18 12.23 8.89
C PHE A 36 4.12 11.42 7.59
N ASP A 37 5.08 11.63 6.69
CA ASP A 37 5.16 10.88 5.44
C ASP A 37 5.35 9.38 5.69
N TYR A 38 6.21 9.03 6.64
CA TYR A 38 6.41 7.63 7.02
C TYR A 38 5.14 7.00 7.61
N ALA A 39 4.43 7.72 8.48
CA ALA A 39 3.17 7.25 9.05
C ALA A 39 2.11 7.02 7.96
N ARG A 40 2.04 7.91 6.96
CA ARG A 40 1.14 7.77 5.81
C ARG A 40 1.47 6.51 4.99
N MET A 41 2.75 6.27 4.70
CA MET A 41 3.19 5.07 3.98
C MET A 41 2.83 3.78 4.73
N ALA A 42 3.05 3.75 6.05
CA ALA A 42 2.71 2.60 6.89
C ALA A 42 1.19 2.33 6.91
N THR A 43 0.37 3.38 6.92
CA THR A 43 -1.09 3.26 6.85
C THR A 43 -1.52 2.67 5.51
N MET A 44 -0.94 3.15 4.39
CA MET A 44 -1.22 2.61 3.06
C MET A 44 -0.84 1.12 2.94
N ASP A 45 0.30 0.72 3.49
CA ASP A 45 0.73 -0.68 3.51
C ASP A 45 -0.27 -1.56 4.27
N THR A 46 -0.72 -1.09 5.43
CA THR A 46 -1.71 -1.81 6.24
C THR A 46 -3.05 -1.94 5.52
N GLU A 47 -3.49 -0.90 4.84
CA GLU A 47 -4.73 -0.91 4.05
C GLU A 47 -4.65 -1.89 2.87
N LEU A 48 -3.54 -1.87 2.13
CA LEU A 48 -3.30 -2.79 1.01
C LEU A 48 -3.24 -4.24 1.49
N GLN A 49 -2.58 -4.50 2.60
CA GLN A 49 -2.54 -5.82 3.22
C GLN A 49 -3.95 -6.30 3.61
N ALA A 50 -4.70 -5.46 4.30
CA ALA A 50 -6.08 -5.79 4.70
C ALA A 50 -6.98 -6.04 3.49
N ALA A 51 -6.84 -5.26 2.42
CA ALA A 51 -7.57 -5.46 1.18
C ALA A 51 -7.20 -6.78 0.50
N ALA A 52 -5.91 -7.12 0.44
CA ALA A 52 -5.44 -8.38 -0.12
C ALA A 52 -5.94 -9.59 0.68
N ASP A 53 -5.90 -9.53 2.01
CA ASP A 53 -6.36 -10.60 2.88
C ASP A 53 -7.87 -10.83 2.74
N GLN A 54 -8.66 -9.76 2.72
CA GLN A 54 -10.11 -9.84 2.51
C GLN A 54 -10.45 -10.39 1.12
N ALA A 55 -9.73 -9.93 0.09
CA ALA A 55 -9.91 -10.42 -1.27
C ALA A 55 -9.57 -11.91 -1.39
N ALA A 56 -8.48 -12.33 -0.75
CA ALA A 56 -8.09 -13.75 -0.72
C ALA A 56 -9.15 -14.60 0.00
N LEU A 57 -9.71 -14.11 1.11
CA LEU A 57 -10.77 -14.81 1.83
C LEU A 57 -12.05 -14.91 1.01
N ALA A 58 -12.46 -13.82 0.33
CA ALA A 58 -13.61 -13.81 -0.56
C ALA A 58 -13.42 -14.78 -1.74
N ALA A 59 -12.23 -14.78 -2.35
CA ALA A 59 -11.89 -15.71 -3.41
C ALA A 59 -11.90 -17.16 -2.90
N ALA A 60 -11.31 -17.44 -1.73
CA ALA A 60 -11.27 -18.77 -1.15
C ALA A 60 -12.67 -19.33 -0.86
N SER A 61 -13.63 -18.49 -0.48
CA SER A 61 -15.01 -18.89 -0.24
C SER A 61 -15.72 -19.42 -1.51
N GLN A 62 -15.21 -19.10 -2.69
CA GLN A 62 -15.74 -19.54 -3.97
C GLN A 62 -15.11 -20.84 -4.50
N LEU A 63 -14.08 -21.36 -3.82
CA LEU A 63 -13.37 -22.58 -4.23
C LEU A 63 -14.16 -23.85 -3.85
N ASP A 64 -15.20 -24.14 -4.63
CA ASP A 64 -16.08 -25.31 -4.45
C ASP A 64 -15.74 -26.51 -5.36
N GLY A 65 -14.73 -26.36 -6.22
CA GLY A 65 -14.30 -27.38 -7.17
C GLY A 65 -15.23 -27.61 -8.36
N LYS A 66 -16.29 -26.80 -8.51
CA LYS A 66 -17.24 -26.88 -9.63
C LYS A 66 -16.76 -26.04 -10.81
N THR A 67 -17.31 -26.29 -11.98
CA THR A 67 -17.02 -25.54 -13.21
C THR A 67 -17.17 -24.02 -12.97
N GLY A 68 -16.17 -23.25 -13.40
CA GLY A 68 -16.12 -21.79 -13.25
C GLY A 68 -15.70 -21.33 -11.84
N THR A 69 -15.19 -22.20 -11.00
CA THR A 69 -14.68 -21.88 -9.65
C THR A 69 -13.62 -20.80 -9.70
N CYS A 70 -12.61 -20.91 -10.56
CA CYS A 70 -11.52 -19.94 -10.66
C CYS A 70 -12.02 -18.57 -11.13
N GLU A 71 -12.95 -18.54 -12.06
CA GLU A 71 -13.56 -17.29 -12.53
C GLU A 71 -14.35 -16.59 -11.41
N ARG A 72 -15.21 -17.32 -10.69
CA ARG A 72 -15.96 -16.75 -9.57
C ARG A 72 -15.04 -16.25 -8.47
N ALA A 73 -14.01 -17.01 -8.12
CA ALA A 73 -13.04 -16.64 -7.11
C ALA A 73 -12.26 -15.37 -7.50
N ALA A 74 -11.78 -15.29 -8.73
CA ALA A 74 -11.06 -14.11 -9.21
C ALA A 74 -11.96 -12.87 -9.26
N ARG A 75 -13.21 -13.00 -9.73
CA ARG A 75 -14.18 -11.88 -9.71
C ARG A 75 -14.51 -11.42 -8.29
N ALA A 76 -14.64 -12.35 -7.33
CA ALA A 76 -14.86 -12.01 -5.93
C ALA A 76 -13.69 -11.21 -5.34
N ALA A 77 -12.45 -11.60 -5.64
CA ALA A 77 -11.26 -10.88 -5.23
C ALA A 77 -11.23 -9.44 -5.80
N VAL A 78 -11.46 -9.29 -7.10
CA VAL A 78 -11.44 -7.98 -7.78
C VAL A 78 -12.48 -7.03 -7.22
N ASN A 79 -13.72 -7.48 -7.07
CA ASN A 79 -14.80 -6.66 -6.58
C ASN A 79 -14.55 -6.15 -5.15
N LEU A 80 -13.87 -6.96 -4.33
CA LEU A 80 -13.57 -6.57 -2.97
C LEU A 80 -12.43 -5.55 -2.88
N VAL A 81 -11.36 -5.73 -3.66
CA VAL A 81 -10.26 -4.76 -3.70
C VAL A 81 -10.72 -3.41 -4.22
N ALA A 82 -11.54 -3.37 -5.27
CA ALA A 82 -12.07 -2.12 -5.82
C ALA A 82 -12.91 -1.31 -4.81
N ASN A 83 -13.52 -1.97 -3.84
CA ASN A 83 -14.43 -1.33 -2.88
C ASN A 83 -13.79 -0.92 -1.56
N ASN A 84 -12.59 -1.43 -1.21
CA ASN A 84 -12.02 -1.27 0.14
C ASN A 84 -10.76 -0.41 0.23
N THR A 85 -10.18 0.03 -0.88
CA THR A 85 -8.96 0.84 -0.84
C THR A 85 -9.27 2.34 -0.83
N LEU A 86 -9.32 2.95 0.35
CA LEU A 86 -9.62 4.38 0.53
C LEU A 86 -8.38 5.25 0.35
N PHE A 87 -7.28 4.99 1.06
CA PHE A 87 -6.08 5.82 1.01
C PHE A 87 -5.20 5.54 -0.20
N ALA A 88 -5.13 4.31 -0.65
CA ALA A 88 -4.35 3.94 -1.82
C ALA A 88 -4.98 4.43 -3.14
N ASN A 89 -6.24 4.87 -3.10
CA ASN A 89 -7.00 5.43 -4.23
C ASN A 89 -6.97 6.97 -4.33
N GLU A 90 -6.35 7.65 -3.38
CA GLU A 90 -6.44 9.12 -3.21
C GLU A 90 -5.87 9.92 -4.41
N ALA A 91 -5.02 9.32 -5.21
CA ALA A 91 -4.36 9.98 -6.34
C ALA A 91 -5.02 9.74 -7.70
N GLY A 92 -6.26 9.29 -7.74
CA GLY A 92 -6.99 9.02 -8.99
C GLY A 92 -6.49 7.78 -9.75
N GLY A 93 -5.57 7.03 -9.18
CA GLY A 93 -5.15 5.72 -9.66
C GLY A 93 -6.02 4.66 -8.99
N ASN A 94 -6.97 4.10 -9.70
CA ASN A 94 -7.70 2.94 -9.22
C ASN A 94 -6.73 1.81 -8.95
N ILE A 95 -6.59 1.38 -7.70
CA ILE A 95 -5.99 0.09 -7.41
C ILE A 95 -6.96 -0.94 -7.93
N SER A 96 -6.65 -1.45 -9.10
CA SER A 96 -7.41 -2.52 -9.70
C SER A 96 -6.53 -3.75 -9.84
N ILE A 97 -7.04 -4.88 -9.39
CA ILE A 97 -6.52 -6.16 -9.81
C ILE A 97 -7.04 -6.35 -11.24
N THR A 98 -6.16 -6.34 -12.22
CA THR A 98 -6.55 -6.64 -13.60
C THR A 98 -6.74 -8.14 -13.72
N VAL A 99 -7.95 -8.55 -14.03
CA VAL A 99 -8.26 -9.94 -14.33
C VAL A 99 -8.50 -10.05 -15.83
N PRO A 100 -7.88 -11.00 -16.53
CA PRO A 100 -8.14 -11.25 -17.94
C PRO A 100 -9.63 -11.53 -18.20
N LEU A 101 -10.10 -11.27 -19.42
CA LEU A 101 -11.48 -11.54 -19.82
C LEU A 101 -11.84 -13.02 -19.68
N GLU A 102 -10.87 -13.89 -19.95
CA GLU A 102 -10.95 -15.32 -19.71
C GLU A 102 -10.02 -15.67 -18.54
N ILE A 103 -10.60 -16.10 -17.45
CA ILE A 103 -9.88 -16.49 -16.25
C ILE A 103 -9.72 -18.01 -16.30
N THR A 104 -8.48 -18.43 -16.46
CA THR A 104 -8.08 -19.82 -16.31
C THR A 104 -7.56 -20.07 -14.92
N CYS A 105 -7.71 -21.30 -14.42
CA CYS A 105 -7.03 -21.72 -13.21
C CYS A 105 -5.53 -21.82 -13.51
N ASP A 106 -4.76 -20.80 -13.09
CA ASP A 106 -3.30 -20.79 -13.25
C ASP A 106 -2.63 -20.08 -12.07
N ALA A 107 -1.31 -20.01 -12.10
CA ALA A 107 -0.50 -19.31 -11.09
C ALA A 107 0.11 -18.02 -11.65
N THR A 108 -0.58 -17.34 -12.56
CA THR A 108 -0.14 -16.08 -13.19
C THR A 108 -0.98 -14.91 -12.72
N GLY A 109 -0.51 -13.69 -12.94
CA GLY A 109 -1.24 -12.48 -12.61
C GLY A 109 -1.35 -12.19 -11.10
N ASN A 110 -2.37 -11.42 -10.75
CA ASN A 110 -2.62 -10.96 -9.38
C ASN A 110 -3.43 -11.96 -8.54
N VAL A 111 -4.24 -12.79 -9.18
CA VAL A 111 -4.99 -13.87 -8.53
C VAL A 111 -4.45 -15.19 -9.05
N LYS A 112 -3.84 -15.98 -8.17
CA LYS A 112 -3.17 -17.24 -8.50
C LYS A 112 -3.84 -18.38 -7.80
N PHE A 113 -3.95 -19.52 -8.48
CA PHE A 113 -4.57 -20.73 -7.98
C PHE A 113 -3.58 -21.86 -7.81
N TRP A 114 -3.63 -22.54 -6.65
CA TRP A 114 -2.68 -23.56 -6.28
C TRP A 114 -3.40 -24.84 -5.83
N GLN A 115 -2.75 -26.00 -6.11
CA GLN A 115 -3.23 -27.29 -5.66
C GLN A 115 -2.86 -27.58 -4.18
N ASN A 116 -1.78 -26.95 -3.69
CA ASN A 116 -1.22 -27.18 -2.37
C ASN A 116 -0.88 -25.89 -1.64
N LYS A 117 -0.87 -25.95 -0.31
CA LYS A 117 -0.56 -24.82 0.57
C LYS A 117 0.87 -24.27 0.37
N THR A 118 1.79 -25.12 -0.04
CA THR A 118 3.21 -24.76 -0.25
C THR A 118 3.43 -24.00 -1.55
N LYS A 119 2.39 -23.80 -2.37
CA LYS A 119 2.43 -23.06 -3.64
C LYS A 119 3.49 -23.61 -4.63
N THR A 120 3.68 -24.93 -4.65
CA THR A 120 4.65 -25.58 -5.54
C THR A 120 4.01 -26.10 -6.81
N THR A 121 2.69 -26.33 -6.81
CA THR A 121 1.94 -26.88 -7.95
C THR A 121 0.79 -25.95 -8.29
N ALA A 122 0.84 -25.33 -9.48
CA ALA A 122 -0.25 -24.50 -9.97
C ALA A 122 -1.51 -25.33 -10.23
N ALA A 123 -2.68 -24.78 -9.96
CA ALA A 123 -3.92 -25.36 -10.41
C ALA A 123 -4.07 -25.14 -11.91
N THR A 124 -4.55 -26.13 -12.62
CA THR A 124 -4.82 -26.08 -14.08
C THR A 124 -6.28 -26.31 -14.43
N THR A 125 -7.08 -26.69 -13.43
CA THR A 125 -8.52 -26.96 -13.54
C THR A 125 -9.24 -26.49 -12.31
N ASP A 126 -10.52 -26.19 -12.44
CA ASP A 126 -11.41 -25.80 -11.33
C ASP A 126 -11.40 -26.82 -10.17
N ALA A 127 -11.40 -28.12 -10.48
CA ALA A 127 -11.40 -29.19 -9.49
C ALA A 127 -10.10 -29.25 -8.67
N ASN A 128 -8.99 -28.77 -9.21
CA ASN A 128 -7.68 -28.79 -8.59
C ASN A 128 -7.33 -27.48 -7.88
N ALA A 129 -8.11 -26.43 -8.04
CA ALA A 129 -7.92 -25.16 -7.37
C ALA A 129 -8.38 -25.25 -5.91
N LYS A 130 -7.45 -25.50 -4.99
CA LYS A 130 -7.72 -25.65 -3.56
C LYS A 130 -7.26 -24.47 -2.72
N PHE A 131 -6.32 -23.68 -3.24
CA PHE A 131 -5.77 -22.51 -2.56
C PHE A 131 -5.70 -21.35 -3.54
N VAL A 132 -5.95 -20.15 -3.05
CA VAL A 132 -5.86 -18.91 -3.82
C VAL A 132 -4.85 -17.98 -3.17
N GLU A 133 -4.11 -17.27 -3.98
CA GLU A 133 -3.22 -16.19 -3.59
C GLU A 133 -3.64 -14.93 -4.31
N VAL A 134 -3.81 -13.84 -3.58
CA VAL A 134 -4.12 -12.52 -4.13
C VAL A 134 -2.96 -11.58 -3.84
N ALA A 135 -2.41 -10.96 -4.89
CA ALA A 135 -1.34 -9.97 -4.79
C ALA A 135 -1.85 -8.61 -5.27
N VAL A 136 -1.73 -7.61 -4.41
CA VAL A 136 -2.05 -6.21 -4.74
C VAL A 136 -0.75 -5.45 -4.87
N ASN A 137 -0.33 -5.13 -6.09
CA ASN A 137 1.02 -4.63 -6.39
C ASN A 137 1.08 -3.14 -6.71
N ASN A 138 -0.03 -2.44 -6.77
CA ASN A 138 -0.03 -1.06 -7.24
C ASN A 138 0.05 -0.09 -6.06
N ARG A 139 1.24 0.48 -5.86
CA ARG A 139 1.48 1.61 -4.97
C ARG A 139 1.77 2.84 -5.82
N GLN A 140 0.95 3.86 -5.70
CA GLN A 140 1.30 5.20 -6.14
C GLN A 140 1.28 6.10 -4.91
N ALA A 141 2.47 6.36 -4.35
CA ALA A 141 2.64 7.42 -3.37
C ALA A 141 2.96 8.70 -4.13
N PHE A 142 2.12 9.72 -4.00
CA PHE A 142 2.41 11.07 -4.48
C PHE A 142 2.89 11.90 -3.29
N PHE A 143 4.08 12.43 -3.43
CA PHE A 143 4.69 13.36 -2.49
C PHE A 143 4.46 14.79 -2.98
#